data_aff300a3ec1639646229c80ff2976e4f
#
_entry.id   aff300a3ec1639646229c80ff2976e4f
#
_cell.length_a   1.000
_cell.length_b   1.000
_cell.length_c   1.000
_cell.angle_alpha   90.00
_cell.angle_beta   90.00
_cell.angle_gamma   90.00
#
_symmetry.space_group_name_H-M   'P 1'
#
loop_
_entity.id
_entity.type
_entity.pdbx_description
1 polymer ?
#
loop_
_entity_poly.entity_id
_entity_poly.type
_entity_poly.pdbx_seq_one_letter_code
_entity_poly.pdbx_strand_id
1 'polypeptide(L)'
;LGLDCSQEELAKAFAFADYHLAHANQAGRYNIRNGIMPPESGNWLNNPHADDLDFQIEADFIGLMAPAMVPEALRIADKVGHIMNSGDGFYGGAFVAGLYSSAFYLDNPRDIVETALAPIPQESTFYRCIRDVLDFHRLNPDDWKACWEYLQRHWNVDVGCPKGVFLSFNIDAKLNSAFVALAMLYGNGDFTDTLDIAARCGQDADCNPATAGGVLGVMKGYSGIPAFWLDPLKEVENLNFEGTDISLASSYQMSYNQALKLIEKNGGRVGADKVMIPIEKASVLPLEQNFTNTYPLFRERKDCFLDKEYEFSFDGN
;
A
#
# COMPACT_ATOMS: atom_id res chain seq x y z
N LEU A 1 -15.92 3.14 14.35
CA LEU A 1 -16.82 3.39 13.22
C LEU A 1 -17.25 2.06 12.57
N GLY A 2 -18.44 1.99 12.03
CA GLY A 2 -18.92 0.77 11.35
C GLY A 2 -18.64 0.78 9.85
N LEU A 3 -18.96 -0.32 9.16
CA LEU A 3 -18.77 -0.47 7.71
C LEU A 3 -19.52 0.57 6.86
N ASP A 4 -20.60 1.12 7.40
CA ASP A 4 -21.48 2.07 6.70
C ASP A 4 -21.11 3.53 6.98
N CYS A 5 -20.02 3.79 7.73
CA CYS A 5 -19.55 5.16 7.97
C CYS A 5 -19.21 5.85 6.64
N SER A 6 -19.51 7.13 6.55
CA SER A 6 -19.14 7.96 5.40
C SER A 6 -17.64 8.25 5.38
N GLN A 7 -17.11 8.64 4.23
CA GLN A 7 -15.73 9.11 4.11
C GLN A 7 -15.47 10.32 5.00
N GLU A 8 -16.44 11.22 5.12
CA GLU A 8 -16.35 12.40 5.99
C GLU A 8 -16.22 12.03 7.48
N GLU A 9 -17.00 11.04 7.95
CA GLU A 9 -16.91 10.55 9.33
C GLU A 9 -15.56 9.90 9.61
N LEU A 10 -15.04 9.10 8.66
CA LEU A 10 -13.70 8.53 8.74
C LEU A 10 -12.63 9.62 8.81
N ALA A 11 -12.69 10.59 7.89
CA ALA A 11 -11.73 11.67 7.82
C ALA A 11 -11.72 12.51 9.12
N LYS A 12 -12.88 12.80 9.69
CA LYS A 12 -12.99 13.48 10.98
C LYS A 12 -12.40 12.65 12.11
N ALA A 13 -12.72 11.35 12.19
CA ALA A 13 -12.16 10.47 13.21
C ALA A 13 -10.63 10.41 13.10
N PHE A 14 -10.08 10.26 11.89
CA PHE A 14 -8.65 10.27 11.62
C PHE A 14 -8.00 11.61 12.02
N ALA A 15 -8.58 12.71 11.60
CA ALA A 15 -8.00 14.04 11.82
C ALA A 15 -7.95 14.46 13.29
N PHE A 16 -8.90 14.01 14.10
CA PHE A 16 -9.04 14.40 15.51
C PHE A 16 -8.58 13.30 16.48
N ALA A 17 -8.05 12.19 16.00
CA ALA A 17 -7.41 11.21 16.85
C ALA A 17 -6.11 11.76 17.47
N ASP A 18 -5.83 11.37 18.72
CA ASP A 18 -4.70 11.86 19.50
C ASP A 18 -3.52 10.87 19.43
N TYR A 19 -2.93 10.73 18.23
CA TYR A 19 -1.70 9.99 18.02
C TYR A 19 -0.80 10.70 17.01
N HIS A 20 0.49 10.37 17.07
CA HIS A 20 1.48 10.95 16.15
C HIS A 20 1.22 10.49 14.73
N LEU A 21 1.35 11.40 13.77
CA LEU A 21 1.32 11.12 12.34
C LEU A 21 2.51 11.76 11.64
N ALA A 22 2.91 11.18 10.51
CA ALA A 22 3.99 11.69 9.67
C ALA A 22 3.53 11.78 8.21
N HIS A 23 4.35 12.38 7.35
CA HIS A 23 4.22 12.35 5.88
C HIS A 23 2.80 12.63 5.35
N ALA A 24 2.26 11.77 4.50
CA ALA A 24 0.94 11.94 3.89
C ALA A 24 -0.17 11.98 4.93
N ASN A 25 -0.08 11.17 5.97
CA ASN A 25 -1.01 11.16 7.09
C ASN A 25 -1.06 12.50 7.83
N GLN A 26 0.11 13.07 8.13
CA GLN A 26 0.19 14.36 8.82
C GLN A 26 -0.35 15.49 7.95
N ALA A 27 -0.04 15.50 6.65
CA ALA A 27 -0.54 16.50 5.71
C ALA A 27 -2.06 16.37 5.53
N GLY A 28 -2.58 15.14 5.38
CA GLY A 28 -4.03 14.88 5.32
C GLY A 28 -4.75 15.35 6.59
N ARG A 29 -4.20 15.05 7.78
CA ARG A 29 -4.74 15.57 9.06
C ARG A 29 -4.78 17.08 9.08
N TYR A 30 -3.71 17.75 8.67
CA TYR A 30 -3.63 19.20 8.61
C TYR A 30 -4.70 19.75 7.65
N ASN A 31 -4.84 19.20 6.47
CA ASN A 31 -5.80 19.60 5.46
C ASN A 31 -7.23 19.49 5.99
N ILE A 32 -7.61 18.36 6.59
CA ILE A 32 -8.96 18.12 7.12
C ILE A 32 -9.27 19.11 8.26
N ARG A 33 -8.32 19.34 9.17
CA ARG A 33 -8.49 20.33 10.27
C ARG A 33 -8.66 21.77 9.77
N ASN A 34 -8.20 22.06 8.54
CA ASN A 34 -8.37 23.33 7.85
C ASN A 34 -9.53 23.34 6.84
N GLY A 35 -10.40 22.33 6.86
CA GLY A 35 -11.61 22.28 6.05
C GLY A 35 -11.42 21.69 4.65
N ILE A 36 -10.24 21.18 4.29
CA ILE A 36 -9.99 20.48 3.03
C ILE A 36 -10.29 18.99 3.27
N MET A 37 -11.47 18.54 2.81
CA MET A 37 -11.96 17.18 3.02
C MET A 37 -11.49 16.23 1.91
N PRO A 38 -11.55 14.89 2.13
CA PRO A 38 -11.29 13.94 1.04
C PRO A 38 -12.26 14.11 -0.15
N PRO A 39 -11.81 13.87 -1.39
CA PRO A 39 -10.48 13.38 -1.77
C PRO A 39 -9.40 14.46 -1.83
N GLU A 40 -9.75 15.74 -1.70
CA GLU A 40 -8.82 16.86 -1.84
C GLU A 40 -7.76 16.89 -0.75
N SER A 41 -8.02 16.33 0.44
CA SER A 41 -7.04 16.26 1.53
C SER A 41 -5.84 15.35 1.20
N GLY A 42 -6.07 14.28 0.43
CA GLY A 42 -5.03 13.37 -0.05
C GLY A 42 -4.47 13.74 -1.42
N ASN A 43 -5.13 14.67 -2.14
CA ASN A 43 -4.73 15.04 -3.48
C ASN A 43 -3.39 15.78 -3.49
N TRP A 44 -2.54 15.50 -4.47
CA TRP A 44 -1.20 16.08 -4.62
C TRP A 44 -1.17 17.62 -4.65
N LEU A 45 -2.27 18.28 -5.02
CA LEU A 45 -2.37 19.75 -4.95
C LEU A 45 -2.31 20.28 -3.52
N ASN A 46 -2.80 19.50 -2.56
CA ASN A 46 -2.90 19.89 -1.15
C ASN A 46 -1.97 19.04 -0.26
N ASN A 47 -1.47 17.90 -0.76
CA ASN A 47 -0.63 17.00 -0.01
C ASN A 47 0.65 16.69 -0.80
N PRO A 48 1.81 17.26 -0.41
CA PRO A 48 3.07 17.04 -1.10
C PRO A 48 3.59 15.59 -0.96
N HIS A 49 3.00 14.82 -0.06
CA HIS A 49 3.28 13.42 0.24
C HIS A 49 2.26 12.46 -0.40
N ALA A 50 1.50 12.90 -1.40
CA ALA A 50 0.41 12.12 -1.98
C ALA A 50 0.84 10.75 -2.54
N ASP A 51 2.09 10.62 -3.02
CA ASP A 51 2.67 9.37 -3.54
C ASP A 51 3.48 8.58 -2.50
N ASP A 52 3.50 9.02 -1.23
CA ASP A 52 4.15 8.29 -0.16
C ASP A 52 3.37 7.02 0.21
N LEU A 53 4.04 6.10 0.87
CA LEU A 53 3.54 4.76 1.19
C LEU A 53 2.54 4.69 2.36
N ASP A 54 2.14 5.81 2.96
CA ASP A 54 1.33 5.82 4.19
C ASP A 54 0.09 4.91 4.08
N PHE A 55 -0.73 5.08 3.06
CA PHE A 55 -1.89 4.22 2.86
C PHE A 55 -1.51 2.77 2.52
N GLN A 56 -0.38 2.55 1.83
CA GLN A 56 0.10 1.21 1.51
C GLN A 56 0.33 0.37 2.77
N ILE A 57 0.97 0.93 3.79
CA ILE A 57 1.31 0.22 5.03
C ILE A 57 0.12 0.10 6.00
N GLU A 58 -0.98 0.77 5.70
CA GLU A 58 -2.20 0.78 6.52
C GLU A 58 -3.35 -0.05 5.90
N ALA A 59 -3.22 -0.55 4.67
CA ALA A 59 -4.33 -1.13 3.92
C ALA A 59 -4.58 -2.62 4.16
N ASP A 60 -3.76 -3.30 4.95
CA ASP A 60 -3.87 -4.73 5.27
C ASP A 60 -5.22 -5.09 5.88
N PHE A 61 -5.71 -4.30 6.84
CA PHE A 61 -7.01 -4.52 7.49
C PHE A 61 -8.17 -4.57 6.49
N ILE A 62 -8.06 -3.83 5.37
CA ILE A 62 -9.11 -3.79 4.34
C ILE A 62 -9.24 -5.15 3.66
N GLY A 63 -8.10 -5.73 3.24
CA GLY A 63 -8.10 -7.05 2.62
C GLY A 63 -8.49 -8.16 3.60
N LEU A 64 -8.09 -8.04 4.88
CA LEU A 64 -8.48 -8.97 5.94
C LEU A 64 -10.00 -8.95 6.22
N MET A 65 -10.64 -7.78 6.14
CA MET A 65 -12.10 -7.66 6.29
C MET A 65 -12.89 -8.04 5.03
N ALA A 66 -12.25 -8.04 3.86
CA ALA A 66 -12.87 -8.37 2.58
C ALA A 66 -12.27 -9.65 1.96
N PRO A 67 -12.33 -10.82 2.64
CA PRO A 67 -11.71 -12.06 2.18
C PRO A 67 -12.27 -12.50 0.82
N ALA A 68 -11.41 -12.73 -0.16
CA ALA A 68 -11.76 -13.12 -1.53
C ALA A 68 -12.67 -12.13 -2.29
N MET A 69 -12.91 -10.94 -1.75
CA MET A 69 -13.80 -9.92 -2.32
C MET A 69 -12.99 -8.69 -2.78
N VAL A 70 -12.09 -8.87 -3.73
CA VAL A 70 -11.23 -7.78 -4.24
C VAL A 70 -12.02 -6.51 -4.62
N PRO A 71 -13.18 -6.58 -5.33
CA PRO A 71 -13.98 -5.38 -5.62
C PRO A 71 -14.42 -4.62 -4.38
N GLU A 72 -14.81 -5.32 -3.31
CA GLU A 72 -15.22 -4.71 -2.06
C GLU A 72 -14.01 -4.13 -1.30
N ALA A 73 -12.87 -4.82 -1.31
CA ALA A 73 -11.63 -4.29 -0.76
C ALA A 73 -11.26 -2.95 -1.43
N LEU A 74 -11.33 -2.87 -2.74
CA LEU A 74 -11.06 -1.62 -3.49
C LEU A 74 -12.07 -0.52 -3.19
N ARG A 75 -13.35 -0.85 -3.02
CA ARG A 75 -14.38 0.13 -2.62
C ARG A 75 -14.12 0.72 -1.23
N ILE A 76 -13.60 -0.09 -0.30
CA ILE A 76 -13.19 0.39 1.03
C ILE A 76 -11.89 1.20 0.91
N ALA A 77 -10.93 0.72 0.10
CA ALA A 77 -9.68 1.41 -0.17
C ALA A 77 -9.90 2.82 -0.73
N ASP A 78 -10.83 2.99 -1.68
CA ASP A 78 -11.22 4.30 -2.23
C ASP A 78 -11.69 5.26 -1.12
N LYS A 79 -12.50 4.76 -0.20
CA LYS A 79 -13.02 5.56 0.92
C LYS A 79 -11.94 6.00 1.91
N VAL A 80 -10.97 5.12 2.18
CA VAL A 80 -9.93 5.36 3.19
C VAL A 80 -8.72 6.08 2.60
N GLY A 81 -8.23 5.60 1.47
CA GLY A 81 -6.94 6.02 0.92
C GLY A 81 -6.89 7.50 0.52
N HIS A 82 -7.99 8.01 -0.01
CA HIS A 82 -8.07 9.43 -0.41
C HIS A 82 -8.15 10.42 0.76
N ILE A 83 -8.16 9.94 2.00
CA ILE A 83 -7.96 10.79 3.18
C ILE A 83 -6.55 11.38 3.19
N MET A 84 -5.54 10.58 2.79
CA MET A 84 -4.12 10.93 2.89
C MET A 84 -3.34 10.83 1.58
N ASN A 85 -3.74 10.00 0.62
CA ASN A 85 -2.97 9.74 -0.60
C ASN A 85 -3.80 9.93 -1.88
N SER A 86 -3.11 10.06 -3.01
CA SER A 86 -3.65 9.97 -4.37
C SER A 86 -2.57 9.38 -5.30
N GLY A 87 -2.90 9.05 -6.53
CA GLY A 87 -1.93 8.52 -7.49
C GLY A 87 -1.25 7.24 -7.03
N ASP A 88 0.09 7.18 -7.12
CA ASP A 88 0.86 5.99 -6.75
C ASP A 88 0.70 5.62 -5.26
N GLY A 89 0.53 6.60 -4.36
CA GLY A 89 0.26 6.35 -2.94
C GLY A 89 -1.08 5.66 -2.71
N PHE A 90 -2.13 6.10 -3.39
CA PHE A 90 -3.43 5.43 -3.36
C PHE A 90 -3.38 4.02 -3.96
N TYR A 91 -2.70 3.86 -5.11
CA TYR A 91 -2.53 2.54 -5.73
C TYR A 91 -1.76 1.57 -4.85
N GLY A 92 -0.78 2.06 -4.07
CA GLY A 92 -0.05 1.24 -3.11
C GLY A 92 -0.96 0.56 -2.11
N GLY A 93 -1.86 1.31 -1.47
CA GLY A 93 -2.84 0.76 -0.54
C GLY A 93 -3.90 -0.11 -1.22
N ALA A 94 -4.40 0.30 -2.39
CA ALA A 94 -5.34 -0.51 -3.18
C ALA A 94 -4.72 -1.86 -3.59
N PHE A 95 -3.45 -1.87 -3.98
CA PHE A 95 -2.69 -3.08 -4.29
C PHE A 95 -2.53 -3.98 -3.06
N VAL A 96 -2.13 -3.44 -1.91
CA VAL A 96 -1.99 -4.21 -0.66
C VAL A 96 -3.34 -4.79 -0.22
N ALA A 97 -4.41 -4.01 -0.25
CA ALA A 97 -5.76 -4.52 0.02
C ALA A 97 -6.14 -5.68 -0.92
N GLY A 98 -5.77 -5.58 -2.20
CA GLY A 98 -5.93 -6.64 -3.20
C GLY A 98 -5.09 -7.88 -2.91
N LEU A 99 -3.82 -7.72 -2.49
CA LEU A 99 -2.94 -8.82 -2.09
C LEU A 99 -3.55 -9.64 -0.95
N TYR A 100 -3.93 -8.98 0.15
CA TYR A 100 -4.55 -9.65 1.29
C TYR A 100 -5.88 -10.30 0.93
N SER A 101 -6.76 -9.61 0.20
CA SER A 101 -8.05 -10.14 -0.20
C SER A 101 -7.93 -11.39 -1.09
N SER A 102 -7.01 -11.37 -2.07
CA SER A 102 -6.82 -12.49 -3.00
C SER A 102 -6.09 -13.69 -2.37
N ALA A 103 -5.26 -13.47 -1.37
CA ALA A 103 -4.56 -14.53 -0.65
C ALA A 103 -5.48 -15.51 0.11
N PHE A 104 -6.76 -15.16 0.32
CA PHE A 104 -7.74 -16.08 0.91
C PHE A 104 -8.15 -17.22 -0.01
N TYR A 105 -7.94 -17.11 -1.33
CA TYR A 105 -8.37 -18.13 -2.28
C TYR A 105 -7.31 -18.53 -3.33
N LEU A 106 -6.17 -17.84 -3.33
CA LEU A 106 -5.02 -18.17 -4.17
C LEU A 106 -3.87 -18.65 -3.30
N ASP A 107 -3.15 -19.65 -3.77
CA ASP A 107 -2.03 -20.29 -3.09
C ASP A 107 -0.67 -20.06 -3.80
N ASN A 108 -0.68 -19.31 -4.90
CA ASN A 108 0.52 -18.96 -5.65
C ASN A 108 0.83 -17.46 -5.52
N PRO A 109 2.01 -17.06 -5.03
CA PRO A 109 2.37 -15.65 -4.86
C PRO A 109 2.26 -14.82 -6.14
N ARG A 110 2.58 -15.42 -7.31
CA ARG A 110 2.46 -14.71 -8.59
C ARG A 110 1.01 -14.39 -8.92
N ASP A 111 0.11 -15.37 -8.75
CA ASP A 111 -1.30 -15.18 -9.05
C ASP A 111 -1.94 -14.14 -8.12
N ILE A 112 -1.48 -14.09 -6.86
CA ILE A 112 -1.89 -13.07 -5.88
C ILE A 112 -1.43 -11.68 -6.36
N VAL A 113 -0.16 -11.51 -6.74
CA VAL A 113 0.37 -10.24 -7.23
C VAL A 113 -0.32 -9.80 -8.52
N GLU A 114 -0.53 -10.70 -9.48
CA GLU A 114 -1.21 -10.40 -10.74
C GLU A 114 -2.68 -10.03 -10.52
N THR A 115 -3.36 -10.70 -9.60
CA THR A 115 -4.77 -10.39 -9.24
C THR A 115 -4.90 -9.03 -8.57
N ALA A 116 -4.00 -8.70 -7.66
CA ALA A 116 -3.98 -7.40 -6.99
C ALA A 116 -3.59 -6.24 -7.94
N LEU A 117 -2.74 -6.52 -8.93
CA LEU A 117 -2.32 -5.53 -9.94
C LEU A 117 -3.39 -5.26 -11.01
N ALA A 118 -4.22 -6.26 -11.32
CA ALA A 118 -5.17 -6.18 -12.44
C ALA A 118 -6.13 -4.97 -12.40
N PRO A 119 -6.60 -4.49 -11.24
CA PRO A 119 -7.44 -3.29 -11.15
C PRO A 119 -6.69 -1.98 -11.29
N ILE A 120 -5.37 -1.96 -11.18
CA ILE A 120 -4.57 -0.74 -11.29
C ILE A 120 -4.46 -0.33 -12.76
N PRO A 121 -4.66 0.96 -13.11
CA PRO A 121 -4.56 1.41 -14.49
C PRO A 121 -3.18 1.16 -15.10
N GLN A 122 -3.14 0.55 -16.29
CA GLN A 122 -1.89 0.17 -16.96
C GLN A 122 -1.02 1.37 -17.35
N GLU A 123 -1.64 2.53 -17.50
CA GLU A 123 -0.98 3.80 -17.82
C GLU A 123 -0.24 4.39 -16.60
N SER A 124 -0.57 3.98 -15.38
CA SER A 124 0.07 4.48 -14.16
C SER A 124 1.54 4.04 -14.06
N THR A 125 2.35 4.86 -13.42
CA THR A 125 3.75 4.52 -13.08
C THR A 125 3.78 3.35 -12.10
N PHE A 126 2.83 3.29 -11.17
CA PHE A 126 2.67 2.17 -10.24
C PHE A 126 2.53 0.82 -10.96
N TYR A 127 1.56 0.71 -11.90
CA TYR A 127 1.34 -0.54 -12.65
C TYR A 127 2.60 -0.97 -13.38
N ARG A 128 3.26 -0.05 -14.07
CA ARG A 128 4.47 -0.35 -14.84
C ARG A 128 5.60 -0.83 -13.95
N CYS A 129 5.79 -0.23 -12.78
CA CYS A 129 6.81 -0.66 -11.82
C CYS A 129 6.57 -2.10 -11.34
N ILE A 130 5.35 -2.43 -10.93
CA ILE A 130 5.02 -3.81 -10.50
C ILE A 130 5.09 -4.79 -11.69
N ARG A 131 4.67 -4.36 -12.86
CA ARG A 131 4.77 -5.19 -14.08
C ARG A 131 6.21 -5.55 -14.41
N ASP A 132 7.14 -4.62 -14.24
CA ASP A 132 8.57 -4.87 -14.43
C ASP A 132 9.10 -5.95 -13.47
N VAL A 133 8.64 -5.98 -12.21
CA VAL A 133 8.98 -7.06 -11.26
C VAL A 133 8.51 -8.41 -11.78
N LEU A 134 7.26 -8.50 -12.22
CA LEU A 134 6.68 -9.73 -12.74
C LEU A 134 7.41 -10.22 -13.99
N ASP A 135 7.74 -9.33 -14.91
CA ASP A 135 8.42 -9.67 -16.14
C ASP A 135 9.89 -10.03 -15.89
N PHE A 136 10.57 -9.33 -15.00
CA PHE A 136 11.95 -9.65 -14.61
C PHE A 136 12.04 -11.02 -13.95
N HIS A 137 11.18 -11.32 -12.98
CA HIS A 137 11.13 -12.62 -12.31
C HIS A 137 10.87 -13.75 -13.30
N ARG A 138 9.99 -13.56 -14.30
CA ARG A 138 9.73 -14.57 -15.34
C ARG A 138 10.98 -14.93 -16.14
N LEU A 139 11.88 -13.97 -16.36
CA LEU A 139 13.12 -14.15 -17.12
C LEU A 139 14.30 -14.59 -16.25
N ASN A 140 14.29 -14.22 -14.97
CA ASN A 140 15.37 -14.45 -14.02
C ASN A 140 14.80 -14.93 -12.67
N PRO A 141 14.26 -16.16 -12.59
CA PRO A 141 13.49 -16.61 -11.42
C PRO A 141 14.33 -16.85 -10.17
N ASP A 142 15.65 -16.93 -10.27
CA ASP A 142 16.56 -17.28 -9.18
C ASP A 142 17.44 -16.10 -8.70
N ASP A 143 17.33 -14.92 -9.34
CA ASP A 143 18.21 -13.78 -9.05
C ASP A 143 17.41 -12.53 -8.63
N TRP A 144 16.97 -12.53 -7.36
CA TRP A 144 16.27 -11.39 -6.79
C TRP A 144 17.12 -10.12 -6.69
N LYS A 145 18.46 -10.28 -6.55
CA LYS A 145 19.37 -9.14 -6.43
C LYS A 145 19.49 -8.37 -7.75
N ALA A 146 19.54 -9.11 -8.87
CA ALA A 146 19.51 -8.47 -10.19
C ALA A 146 18.18 -7.77 -10.45
N CYS A 147 17.05 -8.34 -9.98
CA CYS A 147 15.74 -7.65 -10.03
C CYS A 147 15.74 -6.37 -9.20
N TRP A 148 16.25 -6.44 -7.98
CA TRP A 148 16.39 -5.27 -7.10
C TRP A 148 17.27 -4.18 -7.75
N GLU A 149 18.42 -4.54 -8.31
CA GLU A 149 19.32 -3.60 -8.99
C GLU A 149 18.63 -2.94 -10.20
N TYR A 150 17.86 -3.72 -10.97
CA TYR A 150 17.07 -3.20 -12.07
C TYR A 150 16.06 -2.15 -11.58
N LEU A 151 15.31 -2.45 -10.52
CA LEU A 151 14.32 -1.52 -9.94
C LEU A 151 14.98 -0.25 -9.41
N GLN A 152 16.11 -0.38 -8.72
CA GLN A 152 16.87 0.79 -8.22
C GLN A 152 17.31 1.71 -9.36
N ARG A 153 17.75 1.15 -10.49
CA ARG A 153 18.22 1.95 -11.63
C ARG A 153 17.10 2.60 -12.43
N HIS A 154 15.94 1.95 -12.52
CA HIS A 154 14.86 2.40 -13.42
C HIS A 154 13.78 3.19 -12.69
N TRP A 155 13.54 2.90 -11.41
CA TRP A 155 12.42 3.47 -10.67
C TRP A 155 12.80 4.38 -9.51
N ASN A 156 13.98 4.21 -8.91
CA ASN A 156 14.41 5.06 -7.82
C ASN A 156 14.93 6.45 -8.26
N VAL A 157 15.30 6.59 -9.53
CA VAL A 157 15.87 7.83 -10.07
C VAL A 157 14.84 8.94 -10.29
N ASP A 158 13.56 8.58 -10.44
CA ASP A 158 12.48 9.52 -10.72
C ASP A 158 11.80 10.04 -9.44
N VAL A 159 12.26 9.60 -8.28
CA VAL A 159 11.64 9.93 -7.00
C VAL A 159 12.30 11.16 -6.39
N GLY A 160 11.52 12.23 -6.22
CA GLY A 160 11.94 13.45 -5.54
C GLY A 160 11.49 13.47 -4.07
N CYS A 161 12.38 13.81 -3.14
CA CYS A 161 12.00 13.97 -1.75
C CYS A 161 11.22 15.28 -1.53
N PRO A 162 9.97 15.24 -1.02
CA PRO A 162 9.21 16.45 -0.73
C PRO A 162 9.86 17.36 0.34
N LYS A 163 10.75 16.80 1.16
CA LYS A 163 11.45 17.54 2.22
C LYS A 163 12.64 18.36 1.73
N GLY A 164 13.13 18.11 0.55
CA GLY A 164 14.22 18.89 -0.03
C GLY A 164 15.07 18.12 -1.03
N VAL A 165 15.86 18.90 -1.79
CA VAL A 165 16.81 18.39 -2.77
C VAL A 165 17.97 17.69 -2.06
N PHE A 166 18.43 16.57 -2.60
CA PHE A 166 19.50 15.72 -2.06
C PHE A 166 19.19 15.03 -0.72
N LEU A 167 17.95 15.05 -0.25
CA LEU A 167 17.54 14.20 0.86
C LEU A 167 17.12 12.82 0.34
N SER A 168 17.46 11.78 1.11
CA SER A 168 17.01 10.44 0.81
C SER A 168 15.49 10.35 0.90
N PHE A 169 14.89 9.64 -0.05
CA PHE A 169 13.45 9.38 -0.07
C PHE A 169 13.23 7.87 -0.10
N ASN A 170 12.81 7.32 1.01
CA ASN A 170 12.64 5.87 1.22
C ASN A 170 11.18 5.44 1.38
N ILE A 171 10.24 6.33 1.13
CA ILE A 171 8.81 6.13 1.36
C ILE A 171 7.96 6.26 0.09
N ASP A 172 8.56 6.10 -1.09
CA ASP A 172 7.84 6.03 -2.36
C ASP A 172 6.98 4.76 -2.42
N ALA A 173 5.66 4.93 -2.62
CA ALA A 173 4.71 3.82 -2.58
C ALA A 173 4.97 2.78 -3.67
N LYS A 174 5.25 3.21 -4.92
CA LYS A 174 5.43 2.24 -6.03
C LYS A 174 6.68 1.38 -5.86
N LEU A 175 7.80 1.96 -5.41
CA LEU A 175 9.04 1.23 -5.23
C LEU A 175 8.95 0.27 -4.03
N ASN A 176 8.38 0.71 -2.90
CA ASN A 176 8.14 -0.15 -1.75
C ASN A 176 7.15 -1.29 -2.07
N SER A 177 6.07 -1.02 -2.80
CA SER A 177 5.18 -2.07 -3.31
C SER A 177 5.89 -3.04 -4.26
N ALA A 178 6.82 -2.55 -5.08
CA ALA A 178 7.64 -3.41 -5.94
C ALA A 178 8.54 -4.33 -5.13
N PHE A 179 9.08 -3.89 -4.00
CA PHE A 179 9.88 -4.73 -3.11
C PHE A 179 9.04 -5.76 -2.36
N VAL A 180 7.79 -5.42 -1.98
CA VAL A 180 6.83 -6.42 -1.48
C VAL A 180 6.55 -7.49 -2.54
N ALA A 181 6.23 -7.10 -3.78
CA ALA A 181 5.98 -8.02 -4.88
C ALA A 181 7.22 -8.89 -5.19
N LEU A 182 8.41 -8.28 -5.24
CA LEU A 182 9.68 -8.98 -5.44
C LEU A 182 9.89 -10.03 -4.35
N ALA A 183 9.74 -9.67 -3.08
CA ALA A 183 9.94 -10.59 -1.97
C ALA A 183 8.96 -11.76 -2.00
N MET A 184 7.69 -11.50 -2.30
CA MET A 184 6.68 -12.57 -2.46
C MET A 184 7.04 -13.54 -3.59
N LEU A 185 7.49 -13.04 -4.73
CA LEU A 185 7.81 -13.86 -5.89
C LEU A 185 9.06 -14.72 -5.66
N TYR A 186 10.15 -14.12 -5.18
CA TYR A 186 11.44 -14.80 -5.00
C TYR A 186 11.52 -15.61 -3.70
N GLY A 187 10.73 -15.24 -2.68
CA GLY A 187 10.59 -16.04 -1.46
C GLY A 187 9.74 -17.29 -1.66
N ASN A 188 9.02 -17.38 -2.79
CA ASN A 188 8.28 -18.56 -3.26
C ASN A 188 7.43 -19.25 -2.16
N GLY A 189 6.81 -18.44 -1.31
CA GLY A 189 5.97 -18.90 -0.22
C GLY A 189 6.70 -19.39 1.03
N ASP A 190 8.03 -19.29 1.11
CA ASP A 190 8.76 -19.45 2.37
C ASP A 190 8.72 -18.16 3.18
N PHE A 191 8.38 -18.26 4.48
CA PHE A 191 8.30 -17.09 5.36
C PHE A 191 9.66 -16.41 5.56
N THR A 192 10.69 -17.20 5.87
CA THR A 192 11.99 -16.64 6.23
C THR A 192 12.64 -16.00 5.01
N ASP A 193 12.61 -16.66 3.87
CA ASP A 193 13.17 -16.14 2.62
C ASP A 193 12.41 -14.87 2.18
N THR A 194 11.08 -14.87 2.25
CA THR A 194 10.28 -13.71 1.87
C THR A 194 10.59 -12.50 2.76
N LEU A 195 10.63 -12.69 4.08
CA LEU A 195 10.90 -11.61 5.03
C LEU A 195 12.35 -11.10 4.92
N ASP A 196 13.33 -12.01 4.74
CA ASP A 196 14.75 -11.64 4.55
C ASP A 196 14.95 -10.84 3.27
N ILE A 197 14.37 -11.29 2.16
CA ILE A 197 14.44 -10.56 0.88
C ILE A 197 13.79 -9.18 1.00
N ALA A 198 12.57 -9.09 1.57
CA ALA A 198 11.87 -7.82 1.72
C ALA A 198 12.68 -6.82 2.55
N ALA A 199 13.22 -7.24 3.70
CA ALA A 199 14.04 -6.40 4.55
C ALA A 199 15.34 -5.95 3.85
N ARG A 200 16.00 -6.85 3.11
CA ARG A 200 17.24 -6.55 2.39
C ARG A 200 17.06 -5.66 1.17
N CYS A 201 15.87 -5.57 0.62
CA CYS A 201 15.58 -4.61 -0.44
C CYS A 201 15.80 -3.16 0.01
N GLY A 202 15.72 -2.90 1.32
CA GLY A 202 15.89 -1.56 1.86
C GLY A 202 14.62 -0.70 1.67
N GLN A 203 14.80 0.60 1.59
CA GLN A 203 13.70 1.57 1.65
C GLN A 203 12.95 1.41 2.98
N ASP A 204 11.68 1.07 2.99
CA ASP A 204 10.91 0.77 4.20
C ASP A 204 11.11 -0.70 4.63
N ALA A 205 12.25 -0.94 5.29
CA ALA A 205 12.76 -2.29 5.58
C ALA A 205 12.06 -2.99 6.76
N ASP A 206 11.09 -2.37 7.38
CA ASP A 206 10.24 -2.93 8.44
C ASP A 206 8.79 -3.16 7.97
N CYS A 207 8.18 -2.20 7.27
CA CYS A 207 6.81 -2.37 6.78
C CYS A 207 6.73 -3.31 5.56
N ASN A 208 7.69 -3.28 4.64
CA ASN A 208 7.67 -4.18 3.48
C ASN A 208 7.65 -5.67 3.88
N PRO A 209 8.54 -6.16 4.77
CA PRO A 209 8.45 -7.53 5.26
C PRO A 209 7.19 -7.80 6.08
N ALA A 210 6.67 -6.82 6.86
CA ALA A 210 5.41 -6.97 7.57
C ALA A 210 4.25 -7.22 6.60
N THR A 211 4.15 -6.44 5.52
CA THR A 211 3.13 -6.61 4.48
C THR A 211 3.26 -7.98 3.79
N ALA A 212 4.47 -8.32 3.31
CA ALA A 212 4.69 -9.59 2.61
C ALA A 212 4.42 -10.81 3.53
N GLY A 213 4.88 -10.75 4.78
CA GLY A 213 4.63 -11.79 5.79
C GLY A 213 3.15 -11.93 6.15
N GLY A 214 2.43 -10.82 6.24
CA GLY A 214 0.98 -10.81 6.47
C GLY A 214 0.20 -11.49 5.34
N VAL A 215 0.53 -11.19 4.07
CA VAL A 215 -0.07 -11.87 2.91
C VAL A 215 0.21 -13.37 2.92
N LEU A 216 1.46 -13.79 3.23
CA LEU A 216 1.80 -15.20 3.41
C LEU A 216 1.01 -15.83 4.56
N GLY A 217 0.82 -15.11 5.66
CA GLY A 217 0.00 -15.55 6.80
C GLY A 217 -1.44 -15.85 6.39
N VAL A 218 -2.04 -15.02 5.57
CA VAL A 218 -3.38 -15.28 4.99
C VAL A 218 -3.36 -16.49 4.09
N MET A 219 -2.42 -16.57 3.14
CA MET A 219 -2.30 -17.66 2.18
C MET A 219 -2.12 -19.03 2.85
N LYS A 220 -1.34 -19.11 3.92
CA LYS A 220 -1.04 -20.37 4.62
C LYS A 220 -1.99 -20.67 5.80
N GLY A 221 -2.74 -19.68 6.24
CA GLY A 221 -3.54 -19.74 7.47
C GLY A 221 -2.68 -19.70 8.73
N TYR A 222 -3.31 -19.40 9.87
CA TYR A 222 -2.64 -19.26 11.17
C TYR A 222 -1.77 -20.47 11.55
N SER A 223 -2.27 -21.69 11.32
CA SER A 223 -1.54 -22.93 11.60
C SER A 223 -0.33 -23.16 10.69
N GLY A 224 -0.27 -22.49 9.56
CA GLY A 224 0.85 -22.55 8.61
C GLY A 224 1.96 -21.54 8.88
N ILE A 225 1.78 -20.62 9.84
CA ILE A 225 2.81 -19.67 10.23
C ILE A 225 3.87 -20.40 11.06
N PRO A 226 5.18 -20.35 10.72
CA PRO A 226 6.20 -21.01 11.50
C PRO A 226 6.27 -20.49 12.94
N ALA A 227 6.46 -21.41 13.90
CA ALA A 227 6.50 -21.09 15.33
C ALA A 227 7.54 -20.01 15.67
N PHE A 228 8.67 -19.99 14.98
CA PHE A 228 9.69 -18.96 15.14
C PHE A 228 9.14 -17.53 15.00
N TRP A 229 8.22 -17.31 14.04
CA TRP A 229 7.59 -16.01 13.82
C TRP A 229 6.37 -15.76 14.70
N LEU A 230 5.65 -16.84 15.10
CA LEU A 230 4.39 -16.74 15.81
C LEU A 230 4.57 -16.67 17.33
N ASP A 231 5.51 -17.47 17.89
CA ASP A 231 5.62 -17.63 19.34
C ASP A 231 5.91 -16.32 20.10
N PRO A 232 6.77 -15.40 19.60
CA PRO A 232 6.97 -14.12 20.27
C PRO A 232 5.71 -13.25 20.37
N LEU A 233 4.80 -13.36 19.39
CA LEU A 233 3.54 -12.58 19.37
C LEU A 233 2.59 -13.01 20.48
N LYS A 234 2.61 -14.29 20.91
CA LYS A 234 1.74 -14.83 21.96
C LYS A 234 1.92 -14.14 23.30
N GLU A 235 3.12 -13.61 23.57
CA GLU A 235 3.43 -12.90 24.80
C GLU A 235 2.83 -11.50 24.85
N VAL A 236 2.59 -10.88 23.68
CA VAL A 236 2.17 -9.48 23.53
C VAL A 236 0.78 -9.30 22.91
N GLU A 237 0.16 -10.36 22.40
CA GLU A 237 -1.11 -10.26 21.63
C GLU A 237 -2.28 -9.65 22.43
N ASN A 238 -2.24 -9.71 23.76
CA ASN A 238 -3.25 -9.15 24.65
C ASN A 238 -2.88 -7.77 25.20
N LEU A 239 -1.70 -7.24 24.87
CA LEU A 239 -1.30 -5.89 25.27
C LEU A 239 -1.96 -4.88 24.33
N ASN A 240 -2.53 -3.82 24.90
CA ASN A 240 -3.10 -2.75 24.10
C ASN A 240 -1.99 -1.97 23.38
N PHE A 241 -2.26 -1.56 22.15
CA PHE A 241 -1.42 -0.60 21.45
C PHE A 241 -1.44 0.75 22.18
N GLU A 242 -0.34 1.47 22.09
CA GLU A 242 -0.20 2.77 22.73
C GLU A 242 -1.32 3.72 22.29
N GLY A 243 -1.95 4.39 23.26
CA GLY A 243 -3.02 5.35 23.01
C GLY A 243 -4.36 4.74 22.59
N THR A 244 -4.55 3.42 22.71
CA THR A 244 -5.80 2.74 22.35
C THR A 244 -6.22 1.70 23.37
N ASP A 245 -7.49 1.26 23.29
CA ASP A 245 -8.01 0.09 24.03
C ASP A 245 -7.99 -1.19 23.16
N ILE A 246 -7.21 -1.20 22.08
CA ILE A 246 -7.16 -2.27 21.09
C ILE A 246 -5.84 -3.03 21.24
N SER A 247 -5.92 -4.36 21.26
CA SER A 247 -4.79 -5.29 21.21
C SER A 247 -4.82 -6.10 19.92
N LEU A 248 -3.76 -6.87 19.61
CA LEU A 248 -3.79 -7.82 18.49
C LEU A 248 -4.98 -8.78 18.60
N ALA A 249 -5.20 -9.37 19.77
CA ALA A 249 -6.31 -10.30 20.00
C ALA A 249 -7.68 -9.66 19.73
N SER A 250 -7.91 -8.43 20.18
CA SER A 250 -9.15 -7.73 19.92
C SER A 250 -9.29 -7.29 18.44
N SER A 251 -8.19 -6.93 17.77
CA SER A 251 -8.20 -6.58 16.35
C SER A 251 -8.56 -7.78 15.46
N TYR A 252 -8.09 -8.99 15.77
CA TYR A 252 -8.49 -10.22 15.08
C TYR A 252 -10.01 -10.42 15.13
N GLN A 253 -10.58 -10.30 16.34
CA GLN A 253 -12.02 -10.47 16.52
C GLN A 253 -12.83 -9.39 15.80
N MET A 254 -12.34 -8.14 15.83
CA MET A 254 -12.98 -7.03 15.10
C MET A 254 -12.98 -7.29 13.59
N SER A 255 -11.82 -7.63 13.01
CA SER A 255 -11.67 -7.92 11.58
C SER A 255 -12.55 -9.10 11.15
N TYR A 256 -12.55 -10.18 11.92
CA TYR A 256 -13.39 -11.36 11.67
C TYR A 256 -14.88 -11.02 11.66
N ASN A 257 -15.35 -10.29 12.67
CA ASN A 257 -16.76 -9.88 12.74
C ASN A 257 -17.17 -8.98 11.58
N GLN A 258 -16.29 -8.10 11.12
CA GLN A 258 -16.56 -7.25 9.96
C GLN A 258 -16.55 -8.06 8.66
N ALA A 259 -15.62 -9.01 8.53
CA ALA A 259 -15.55 -9.89 7.37
C ALA A 259 -16.86 -10.67 7.19
N LEU A 260 -17.41 -11.26 8.24
CA LEU A 260 -18.68 -12.00 8.17
C LEU A 260 -19.83 -11.10 7.69
N LYS A 261 -19.92 -9.86 8.19
CA LYS A 261 -20.95 -8.89 7.77
C LYS A 261 -20.77 -8.49 6.29
N LEU A 262 -19.51 -8.26 5.86
CA LEU A 262 -19.23 -7.91 4.46
C LEU A 262 -19.54 -9.06 3.51
N ILE A 263 -19.27 -10.30 3.90
CA ILE A 263 -19.61 -11.48 3.11
C ILE A 263 -21.12 -11.55 2.88
N GLU A 264 -21.94 -11.41 3.93
CA GLU A 264 -23.40 -11.43 3.79
C GLU A 264 -23.91 -10.25 2.94
N LYS A 265 -23.35 -9.04 3.16
CA LYS A 265 -23.71 -7.84 2.40
C LYS A 265 -23.40 -7.97 0.90
N ASN A 266 -22.37 -8.73 0.53
CA ASN A 266 -21.95 -8.97 -0.85
C ASN A 266 -22.52 -10.30 -1.42
N GLY A 267 -23.61 -10.82 -0.86
CA GLY A 267 -24.32 -11.98 -1.39
C GLY A 267 -23.71 -13.34 -1.05
N GLY A 268 -22.70 -13.37 -0.18
CA GLY A 268 -22.15 -14.59 0.39
C GLY A 268 -23.08 -15.21 1.44
N ARG A 269 -22.67 -16.35 1.98
CA ARG A 269 -23.44 -17.07 3.01
C ARG A 269 -22.52 -17.49 4.14
N VAL A 270 -22.89 -17.14 5.35
CA VAL A 270 -22.21 -17.54 6.58
C VAL A 270 -22.99 -18.71 7.21
N GLY A 271 -22.35 -19.88 7.29
CA GLY A 271 -22.88 -21.07 7.96
C GLY A 271 -22.09 -21.38 9.23
N ALA A 272 -22.49 -22.42 9.96
CA ALA A 272 -21.85 -22.81 11.22
C ALA A 272 -20.39 -23.23 11.02
N ASP A 273 -20.10 -23.98 9.96
CA ASP A 273 -18.79 -24.62 9.72
C ASP A 273 -18.10 -24.13 8.44
N LYS A 274 -18.76 -23.30 7.65
CA LYS A 274 -18.24 -22.83 6.37
C LYS A 274 -18.84 -21.50 5.95
N VAL A 275 -18.07 -20.77 5.16
CA VAL A 275 -18.47 -19.54 4.52
C VAL A 275 -18.41 -19.72 3.00
N MET A 276 -19.38 -19.19 2.29
CA MET A 276 -19.42 -19.16 0.82
C MET A 276 -19.29 -17.72 0.38
N ILE A 277 -18.27 -17.43 -0.42
CA ILE A 277 -17.96 -16.08 -0.89
C ILE A 277 -18.02 -16.07 -2.42
N PRO A 278 -18.81 -15.19 -3.05
CA PRO A 278 -18.76 -15.02 -4.50
C PRO A 278 -17.45 -14.33 -4.87
N ILE A 279 -16.70 -14.92 -5.80
CA ILE A 279 -15.46 -14.34 -6.33
C ILE A 279 -15.83 -13.57 -7.60
N GLU A 280 -15.57 -12.28 -7.59
CA GLU A 280 -15.82 -11.39 -8.72
C GLU A 280 -14.51 -10.69 -9.15
N LYS A 281 -14.42 -10.37 -10.44
CA LYS A 281 -13.32 -9.56 -10.95
C LYS A 281 -13.56 -8.09 -10.63
N ALA A 282 -12.53 -7.44 -10.13
CA ALA A 282 -12.56 -5.99 -9.92
C ALA A 282 -12.50 -5.24 -11.27
N SER A 283 -13.20 -4.12 -11.33
CA SER A 283 -13.06 -3.16 -12.41
C SER A 283 -11.75 -2.40 -12.29
N VAL A 284 -11.24 -1.92 -13.41
CA VAL A 284 -10.06 -1.03 -13.40
C VAL A 284 -10.43 0.28 -12.72
N LEU A 285 -9.57 0.72 -11.82
CA LEU A 285 -9.69 1.98 -11.10
C LEU A 285 -9.49 3.17 -12.04
N PRO A 286 -10.00 4.35 -11.71
CA PRO A 286 -9.69 5.58 -12.44
C PRO A 286 -8.19 5.84 -12.48
N LEU A 287 -7.70 6.40 -13.60
CA LEU A 287 -6.30 6.81 -13.68
C LEU A 287 -6.08 8.08 -12.86
N GLU A 288 -5.25 7.94 -11.85
CA GLU A 288 -4.69 9.03 -11.07
C GLU A 288 -3.18 9.04 -11.28
N GLN A 289 -2.64 10.12 -11.80
CA GLN A 289 -1.20 10.23 -12.01
C GLN A 289 -0.74 11.60 -11.52
N ASN A 290 0.03 11.60 -10.45
CA ASN A 290 0.52 12.83 -9.83
C ASN A 290 1.76 13.38 -10.54
N PHE A 291 2.46 12.56 -11.33
CA PHE A 291 3.69 12.91 -12.02
C PHE A 291 3.52 13.07 -13.54
N THR A 292 4.36 13.89 -14.12
CA THR A 292 4.65 14.10 -15.54
C THR A 292 3.60 14.85 -16.38
N ASN A 293 2.31 14.54 -16.32
CA ASN A 293 1.32 15.22 -17.17
C ASN A 293 0.25 15.98 -16.41
N THR A 294 0.10 15.69 -15.12
CA THR A 294 -0.90 16.29 -14.23
C THR A 294 -0.31 17.34 -13.28
N TYR A 295 1.01 17.47 -13.25
CA TYR A 295 1.68 18.51 -12.47
C TYR A 295 1.87 19.77 -13.33
N PRO A 296 0.89 20.70 -13.41
CA PRO A 296 1.01 21.88 -14.25
C PRO A 296 2.25 22.70 -13.91
N LEU A 297 2.53 22.86 -12.61
CA LEU A 297 3.69 23.60 -12.12
C LEU A 297 5.04 22.96 -12.46
N PHE A 298 5.11 21.63 -12.54
CA PHE A 298 6.34 20.95 -12.96
C PHE A 298 6.58 21.11 -14.45
N ARG A 299 5.52 21.00 -15.26
CA ARG A 299 5.58 21.22 -16.71
C ARG A 299 5.93 22.68 -17.03
N GLU A 300 5.26 23.62 -16.37
CA GLU A 300 5.55 25.05 -16.51
C GLU A 300 6.97 25.40 -16.02
N ARG A 301 7.45 24.79 -14.92
CA ARG A 301 8.82 24.99 -14.45
C ARG A 301 9.85 24.31 -15.34
N LYS A 302 9.58 23.11 -15.85
CA LYS A 302 10.46 22.43 -16.79
C LYS A 302 10.60 23.24 -18.09
N ASP A 303 9.49 23.72 -18.63
CA ASP A 303 9.49 24.56 -19.83
C ASP A 303 10.17 25.91 -19.57
N CYS A 304 10.03 26.47 -18.37
CA CYS A 304 10.77 27.67 -17.96
C CYS A 304 12.30 27.49 -17.87
N PHE A 305 12.79 26.27 -17.60
CA PHE A 305 14.23 26.00 -17.45
C PHE A 305 14.87 25.49 -18.75
N LEU A 306 14.12 24.86 -19.65
CA LEU A 306 14.67 24.27 -20.86
C LEU A 306 14.94 25.28 -21.99
N ASP A 307 14.24 26.43 -21.99
CA ASP A 307 14.32 27.43 -23.07
C ASP A 307 15.05 28.72 -22.66
N LYS A 308 15.75 28.72 -21.52
CA LYS A 308 16.51 29.92 -21.08
C LYS A 308 17.99 29.59 -20.97
N GLU A 309 18.81 30.37 -21.65
CA GLU A 309 20.25 30.45 -21.35
C GLU A 309 20.44 31.17 -20.01
N TYR A 310 21.13 30.52 -19.08
CA TYR A 310 21.54 31.11 -17.79
C TYR A 310 23.00 31.43 -17.84
N GLU A 311 23.38 32.70 -17.75
CA GLU A 311 24.74 33.13 -17.51
C GLU A 311 25.03 33.10 -16.01
N PHE A 312 25.98 32.27 -15.58
CA PHE A 312 26.53 32.28 -14.24
C PHE A 312 27.84 33.02 -14.24
N SER A 313 27.91 34.18 -13.59
CA SER A 313 29.20 34.84 -13.29
C SER A 313 29.65 34.36 -11.90
N PHE A 314 30.82 33.73 -11.86
CA PHE A 314 31.54 33.50 -10.59
C PHE A 314 32.43 34.68 -10.33
N ASP A 315 32.03 35.58 -9.43
CA ASP A 315 32.95 36.52 -8.85
C ASP A 315 33.85 35.74 -7.87
N GLY A 316 35.05 35.43 -8.35
CA GLY A 316 36.03 34.72 -7.55
C GLY A 316 36.46 35.59 -6.34
N ASN A 317 35.96 35.22 -5.16
CA ASN A 317 36.52 35.50 -3.84
C ASN A 317 36.45 34.24 -3.01
#